data_9f6568ee25b2cf45786959cb3d0d71b4
#
_entry.id   9f6568ee25b2cf45786959cb3d0d71b4
#
_cell.length_a   1.000
_cell.length_b   1.000
_cell.length_c   1.000
_cell.angle_alpha   90.00
_cell.angle_beta   90.00
_cell.angle_gamma   90.00
#
_symmetry.space_group_name_H-M   'P 1'
#
loop_
_entity.id
_entity.type
_entity.pdbx_description
1 polymer ?
#
loop_
_entity_poly.entity_id
_entity_poly.type
_entity_poly.pdbx_seq_one_letter_code
_entity_poly.pdbx_strand_id
1 'polypeptide(L)'
;GDLRGIVQRIEAGFFDSLGVTTLWISPVTQNPRDAWGLNKEPFTRFSGYHGYWPIHTTRVDDRFGTSDDLHALLAVAHAHGMNVILDYVANHLHIHSPVLQAHPDWVTPLYLPDGRKNLELWDDERLTTWFDEHIPTLDLERPEVCGPMTDSALYWVAEYDLDGFRHDACKHIPENYWRMLTRKMKQRFPDRDLWQIGETYGSPELIGSYVRSGMIDAQFDFNVYHTALDVFTRGRSVRHLAAVAEQSLAAYGAHHTMGNITGNHDKARLISLAGGALSPDEDHKAAGWTREVGVGDSIGYRKLALIQALNCTLPGVPCIYQGDEYGEPGANDPDNRRMMRFDGYSPREQAQRELTRALVGLRRTSMPLLYGDMTTLALTDEVWIFARAYMGEFVIVALNTGDRPQQAECILPACFDENRKLKANFGAAFGFRPDGRLCVELPAAGFEILTETK
;
A
#
# COMPACT_ATOMS: atom_id res chain seq x y z
N GLY A 1 -10.93 -14.53 -7.82
CA GLY A 1 -11.12 -15.01 -6.48
C GLY A 1 -12.43 -14.56 -5.88
N ASP A 2 -12.83 -15.20 -4.82
CA ASP A 2 -14.03 -14.90 -4.07
C ASP A 2 -13.76 -14.97 -2.57
N LEU A 3 -14.75 -14.63 -1.74
CA LEU A 3 -14.62 -14.61 -0.29
C LEU A 3 -14.29 -15.99 0.27
N ARG A 4 -14.91 -17.06 -0.27
CA ARG A 4 -14.62 -18.45 0.13
C ARG A 4 -13.19 -18.87 -0.19
N GLY A 5 -12.68 -18.42 -1.34
CA GLY A 5 -11.28 -18.68 -1.71
C GLY A 5 -10.31 -18.06 -0.71
N ILE A 6 -10.59 -16.85 -0.18
CA ILE A 6 -9.77 -16.24 0.87
C ILE A 6 -9.85 -17.08 2.16
N VAL A 7 -11.05 -17.47 2.59
CA VAL A 7 -11.26 -18.35 3.77
C VAL A 7 -10.40 -19.60 3.68
N GLN A 8 -10.48 -20.33 2.54
CA GLN A 8 -9.68 -21.55 2.32
C GLN A 8 -8.17 -21.30 2.44
N ARG A 9 -7.67 -20.12 2.04
CA ARG A 9 -6.24 -19.81 2.14
C ARG A 9 -5.82 -19.39 3.54
N ILE A 10 -6.71 -18.77 4.31
CA ILE A 10 -6.47 -18.53 5.75
C ILE A 10 -6.40 -19.88 6.47
N GLU A 11 -7.40 -20.74 6.31
CA GLU A 11 -7.46 -22.08 6.94
C GLU A 11 -6.26 -22.98 6.55
N ALA A 12 -5.75 -22.83 5.32
CA ALA A 12 -4.53 -23.51 4.87
C ALA A 12 -3.23 -22.92 5.45
N GLY A 13 -3.30 -21.87 6.26
CA GLY A 13 -2.14 -21.22 6.88
C GLY A 13 -1.25 -20.43 5.90
N PHE A 14 -1.78 -20.06 4.72
CA PHE A 14 -0.98 -19.36 3.72
C PHE A 14 -0.49 -18.00 4.25
N PHE A 15 -1.40 -17.19 4.81
CA PHE A 15 -1.08 -15.87 5.34
C PHE A 15 -0.31 -15.94 6.66
N ASP A 16 -0.61 -16.92 7.52
CA ASP A 16 0.17 -17.19 8.74
C ASP A 16 1.63 -17.47 8.42
N SER A 17 1.87 -18.27 7.37
CA SER A 17 3.22 -18.65 6.94
C SER A 17 4.05 -17.46 6.46
N LEU A 18 3.41 -16.40 5.97
CA LEU A 18 4.05 -15.13 5.60
C LEU A 18 4.18 -14.16 6.77
N GLY A 19 3.47 -14.41 7.87
CA GLY A 19 3.41 -13.52 9.02
C GLY A 19 2.48 -12.32 8.84
N VAL A 20 1.48 -12.42 7.97
CA VAL A 20 0.45 -11.38 7.76
C VAL A 20 -0.38 -11.21 9.03
N THR A 21 -0.65 -9.97 9.40
CA THR A 21 -1.46 -9.61 10.58
C THR A 21 -2.75 -8.88 10.21
N THR A 22 -2.84 -8.37 8.97
CA THR A 22 -4.02 -7.65 8.49
C THR A 22 -4.23 -7.96 7.02
N LEU A 23 -5.46 -8.25 6.65
CA LEU A 23 -5.88 -8.40 5.26
C LEU A 23 -6.63 -7.13 4.82
N TRP A 24 -6.12 -6.47 3.79
CA TRP A 24 -6.87 -5.46 3.05
C TRP A 24 -7.55 -6.15 1.88
N ILE A 25 -8.89 -6.26 1.94
CA ILE A 25 -9.71 -6.85 0.87
C ILE A 25 -10.24 -5.76 -0.05
N SER A 26 -10.29 -6.04 -1.36
CA SER A 26 -10.89 -5.15 -2.37
C SER A 26 -12.36 -4.85 -2.05
N PRO A 27 -12.95 -3.78 -2.62
CA PRO A 27 -14.35 -3.46 -2.34
C PRO A 27 -15.28 -4.62 -2.67
N VAL A 28 -16.13 -4.99 -1.72
CA VAL A 28 -17.11 -6.09 -1.88
C VAL A 28 -18.54 -5.59 -2.14
N THR A 29 -18.73 -4.30 -2.28
CA THR A 29 -20.03 -3.68 -2.57
C THR A 29 -20.56 -4.09 -3.94
N GLN A 30 -21.89 -4.19 -4.08
CA GLN A 30 -22.55 -4.54 -5.34
C GLN A 30 -22.22 -3.54 -6.44
N ASN A 31 -21.67 -4.03 -7.55
CA ASN A 31 -21.28 -3.28 -8.75
C ASN A 31 -22.18 -3.65 -9.95
N PRO A 32 -22.19 -2.86 -11.05
CA PRO A 32 -22.94 -3.18 -12.25
C PRO A 32 -22.46 -4.49 -12.89
N ARG A 33 -23.38 -5.22 -13.51
CA ARG A 33 -23.04 -6.43 -14.27
C ARG A 33 -22.57 -6.12 -15.67
N ASP A 34 -23.04 -5.00 -16.21
CA ASP A 34 -22.69 -4.55 -17.55
C ASP A 34 -21.28 -3.94 -17.58
N ALA A 35 -20.65 -4.02 -18.75
CA ALA A 35 -19.36 -3.39 -19.00
C ALA A 35 -19.56 -1.93 -19.44
N TRP A 36 -18.78 -1.04 -18.84
CA TRP A 36 -18.78 0.40 -19.11
C TRP A 36 -17.47 0.81 -19.78
N GLY A 37 -17.54 1.78 -20.68
CA GLY A 37 -16.35 2.34 -21.33
C GLY A 37 -15.71 3.41 -20.47
N LEU A 38 -14.39 3.50 -20.56
CA LEU A 38 -13.64 4.62 -19.99
C LEU A 38 -13.69 5.80 -20.96
N ASN A 39 -13.60 7.02 -20.42
CA ASN A 39 -13.63 8.27 -21.18
C ASN A 39 -12.31 8.58 -21.92
N LYS A 40 -11.47 7.56 -22.18
CA LYS A 40 -10.14 7.70 -22.82
C LYS A 40 -9.97 6.78 -24.02
N GLU A 41 -9.13 7.23 -24.95
CA GLU A 41 -8.67 6.42 -26.05
C GLU A 41 -7.38 5.63 -25.67
N PRO A 42 -7.24 4.37 -26.13
CA PRO A 42 -8.26 3.60 -26.85
C PRO A 42 -9.45 3.29 -25.95
N PHE A 43 -10.66 3.38 -26.52
CA PHE A 43 -11.90 3.13 -25.77
C PHE A 43 -11.97 1.68 -25.34
N THR A 44 -11.82 1.45 -24.03
CA THR A 44 -11.87 0.12 -23.41
C THR A 44 -13.13 -0.03 -22.57
N ARG A 45 -13.70 -1.23 -22.54
CA ARG A 45 -14.85 -1.56 -21.70
C ARG A 45 -14.42 -2.49 -20.58
N PHE A 46 -14.82 -2.14 -19.36
CA PHE A 46 -14.59 -2.94 -18.16
C PHE A 46 -15.91 -3.35 -17.54
N SER A 47 -15.95 -4.54 -16.98
CA SER A 47 -17.01 -4.89 -16.02
C SER A 47 -16.66 -4.34 -14.65
N GLY A 48 -17.63 -4.23 -13.74
CA GLY A 48 -17.40 -3.80 -12.36
C GLY A 48 -16.72 -4.87 -11.47
N TYR A 49 -15.86 -5.74 -12.06
CA TYR A 49 -15.16 -6.83 -11.35
C TYR A 49 -14.25 -6.35 -10.23
N HIS A 50 -13.78 -5.11 -10.36
CA HIS A 50 -12.82 -4.48 -9.45
C HIS A 50 -13.47 -3.94 -8.16
N GLY A 51 -14.80 -3.77 -8.12
CA GLY A 51 -15.53 -3.32 -6.94
C GLY A 51 -15.66 -1.80 -6.78
N TYR A 52 -15.03 -0.99 -7.62
CA TYR A 52 -14.98 0.48 -7.45
C TYR A 52 -16.14 1.26 -8.10
N TRP A 53 -17.20 0.59 -8.56
CA TRP A 53 -18.39 1.24 -9.09
C TRP A 53 -19.64 0.88 -8.28
N PRO A 54 -19.73 1.24 -7.00
CA PRO A 54 -20.80 0.76 -6.12
C PRO A 54 -22.18 1.23 -6.59
N ILE A 55 -23.09 0.27 -6.78
CA ILE A 55 -24.53 0.53 -6.96
C ILE A 55 -25.22 0.59 -5.59
N HIS A 56 -24.88 -0.34 -4.70
CA HIS A 56 -25.39 -0.39 -3.35
C HIS A 56 -24.25 -0.19 -2.35
N THR A 57 -24.48 0.65 -1.35
CA THR A 57 -23.45 1.01 -0.34
C THR A 57 -23.33 -0.01 0.80
N THR A 58 -24.31 -0.92 0.95
CA THR A 58 -24.42 -1.85 2.09
C THR A 58 -24.72 -3.29 1.68
N ARG A 59 -24.57 -3.64 0.39
CA ARG A 59 -24.86 -4.98 -0.12
C ARG A 59 -23.60 -5.62 -0.69
N VAL A 60 -23.33 -6.85 -0.30
CA VAL A 60 -22.26 -7.68 -0.87
C VAL A 60 -22.60 -8.03 -2.33
N ASP A 61 -21.61 -7.92 -3.20
CA ASP A 61 -21.73 -8.32 -4.61
C ASP A 61 -21.75 -9.85 -4.70
N ASP A 62 -22.78 -10.39 -5.33
CA ASP A 62 -23.00 -11.83 -5.46
C ASP A 62 -21.95 -12.55 -6.32
N ARG A 63 -21.11 -11.80 -7.04
CA ARG A 63 -19.94 -12.36 -7.76
C ARG A 63 -18.79 -12.70 -6.81
N PHE A 64 -18.70 -12.06 -5.65
CA PHE A 64 -17.67 -12.30 -4.66
C PHE A 64 -18.10 -13.28 -3.57
N GLY A 65 -19.41 -13.42 -3.35
CA GLY A 65 -20.00 -14.30 -2.36
C GLY A 65 -21.28 -13.74 -1.75
N THR A 66 -21.65 -14.29 -0.63
CA THR A 66 -22.83 -13.88 0.15
C THR A 66 -22.42 -13.09 1.40
N SER A 67 -23.40 -12.54 2.10
CA SER A 67 -23.20 -11.97 3.45
C SER A 67 -22.60 -13.01 4.42
N ASP A 68 -23.09 -14.25 4.38
CA ASP A 68 -22.57 -15.33 5.22
C ASP A 68 -21.10 -15.69 4.91
N ASP A 69 -20.70 -15.59 3.63
CA ASP A 69 -19.31 -15.81 3.22
C ASP A 69 -18.38 -14.71 3.78
N LEU A 70 -18.87 -13.46 3.84
CA LEU A 70 -18.10 -12.35 4.44
C LEU A 70 -18.02 -12.52 5.96
N HIS A 71 -19.11 -12.89 6.65
CA HIS A 71 -19.06 -13.24 8.08
C HIS A 71 -18.06 -14.38 8.37
N ALA A 72 -18.07 -15.41 7.54
CA ALA A 72 -17.14 -16.54 7.68
C ALA A 72 -15.68 -16.08 7.50
N LEU A 73 -15.42 -15.17 6.54
CA LEU A 73 -14.09 -14.61 6.33
C LEU A 73 -13.59 -13.89 7.58
N LEU A 74 -14.40 -13.00 8.17
CA LEU A 74 -14.00 -12.26 9.36
C LEU A 74 -13.76 -13.22 10.54
N ALA A 75 -14.69 -14.16 10.78
CA ALA A 75 -14.56 -15.13 11.86
C ALA A 75 -13.28 -15.99 11.75
N VAL A 76 -12.95 -16.46 10.54
CA VAL A 76 -11.75 -17.26 10.31
C VAL A 76 -10.48 -16.41 10.40
N ALA A 77 -10.47 -15.19 9.86
CA ALA A 77 -9.34 -14.29 9.99
C ALA A 77 -9.03 -13.96 11.46
N HIS A 78 -10.05 -13.61 12.24
CA HIS A 78 -9.91 -13.33 13.68
C HIS A 78 -9.42 -14.58 14.46
N ALA A 79 -9.91 -15.79 14.12
CA ALA A 79 -9.43 -17.03 14.73
C ALA A 79 -7.94 -17.30 14.46
N HIS A 80 -7.41 -16.79 13.35
CA HIS A 80 -5.98 -16.82 13.00
C HIS A 80 -5.21 -15.59 13.48
N GLY A 81 -5.83 -14.70 14.27
CA GLY A 81 -5.18 -13.48 14.78
C GLY A 81 -4.90 -12.42 13.71
N MET A 82 -5.69 -12.40 12.65
CA MET A 82 -5.59 -11.43 11.57
C MET A 82 -6.75 -10.45 11.63
N ASN A 83 -6.47 -9.17 11.46
CA ASN A 83 -7.46 -8.14 11.22
C ASN A 83 -7.90 -8.13 9.74
N VAL A 84 -9.10 -7.64 9.47
CA VAL A 84 -9.61 -7.43 8.12
C VAL A 84 -10.07 -5.99 7.96
N ILE A 85 -9.47 -5.26 7.02
CA ILE A 85 -9.92 -3.93 6.60
C ILE A 85 -10.54 -4.00 5.21
N LEU A 86 -11.66 -3.30 5.05
CA LEU A 86 -12.38 -3.24 3.78
C LEU A 86 -11.94 -2.02 2.98
N ASP A 87 -11.65 -2.23 1.70
CA ASP A 87 -11.54 -1.13 0.76
C ASP A 87 -12.93 -0.52 0.54
N TYR A 88 -13.08 0.76 0.86
CA TYR A 88 -14.37 1.43 0.86
C TYR A 88 -14.38 2.65 -0.06
N VAL A 89 -15.32 2.65 -1.02
CA VAL A 89 -15.55 3.74 -1.97
C VAL A 89 -16.63 4.65 -1.43
N ALA A 90 -16.25 5.84 -0.99
CA ALA A 90 -17.16 6.85 -0.46
C ALA A 90 -17.36 8.05 -1.41
N ASN A 91 -16.41 8.30 -2.32
CA ASN A 91 -16.41 9.48 -3.17
C ASN A 91 -17.56 9.53 -4.17
N HIS A 92 -17.94 8.38 -4.72
CA HIS A 92 -18.89 8.30 -5.84
C HIS A 92 -19.77 7.07 -5.78
N LEU A 93 -20.87 7.08 -6.53
CA LEU A 93 -21.73 5.93 -6.77
C LEU A 93 -21.93 5.77 -8.28
N HIS A 94 -22.23 4.55 -8.70
CA HIS A 94 -22.62 4.30 -10.09
C HIS A 94 -23.99 4.93 -10.39
N ILE A 95 -24.21 5.45 -11.60
CA ILE A 95 -25.48 6.11 -12.02
C ILE A 95 -26.72 5.23 -11.82
N HIS A 96 -26.58 3.91 -11.79
CA HIS A 96 -27.67 2.98 -11.51
C HIS A 96 -27.92 2.79 -10.00
N SER A 97 -27.27 3.55 -9.13
CA SER A 97 -27.52 3.46 -7.68
C SER A 97 -28.94 3.92 -7.36
N PRO A 98 -29.71 3.14 -6.56
CA PRO A 98 -31.00 3.59 -6.04
C PRO A 98 -30.90 4.87 -5.21
N VAL A 99 -29.78 5.14 -4.59
CA VAL A 99 -29.52 6.38 -3.84
C VAL A 99 -29.57 7.57 -4.79
N LEU A 100 -28.90 7.49 -5.94
CA LEU A 100 -28.89 8.58 -6.92
C LEU A 100 -30.23 8.71 -7.66
N GLN A 101 -30.98 7.62 -7.79
CA GLN A 101 -32.34 7.69 -8.33
C GLN A 101 -33.30 8.44 -7.38
N ALA A 102 -33.14 8.24 -6.07
CA ALA A 102 -33.93 8.92 -5.04
C ALA A 102 -33.46 10.37 -4.79
N HIS A 103 -32.17 10.64 -4.95
CA HIS A 103 -31.52 11.90 -4.66
C HIS A 103 -30.57 12.32 -5.79
N PRO A 104 -31.09 12.69 -6.97
CA PRO A 104 -30.26 13.09 -8.11
C PRO A 104 -29.49 14.40 -7.87
N ASP A 105 -29.88 15.15 -6.86
CA ASP A 105 -29.23 16.39 -6.40
C ASP A 105 -28.05 16.15 -5.44
N TRP A 106 -27.72 14.91 -5.09
CA TRP A 106 -26.61 14.57 -4.17
C TRP A 106 -25.26 14.53 -4.86
N VAL A 107 -25.18 14.75 -6.16
CA VAL A 107 -23.95 14.74 -6.93
C VAL A 107 -23.48 16.15 -7.24
N THR A 108 -22.17 16.31 -7.40
CA THR A 108 -21.57 17.55 -7.86
C THR A 108 -21.90 17.80 -9.34
N PRO A 109 -21.85 19.05 -9.84
CA PRO A 109 -22.14 19.34 -11.24
C PRO A 109 -21.11 18.72 -12.19
N LEU A 110 -21.59 18.03 -13.24
CA LEU A 110 -20.76 17.53 -14.34
C LEU A 110 -20.17 18.65 -15.20
N TYR A 111 -20.80 19.81 -15.24
CA TYR A 111 -20.33 20.96 -16.03
C TYR A 111 -19.98 22.11 -15.10
N LEU A 112 -18.77 22.65 -15.27
CA LEU A 112 -18.32 23.86 -14.59
C LEU A 112 -19.06 25.10 -15.12
N PRO A 113 -19.05 26.24 -14.40
CA PRO A 113 -19.68 27.48 -14.84
C PRO A 113 -19.18 28.01 -16.20
N ASP A 114 -17.98 27.65 -16.61
CA ASP A 114 -17.39 27.98 -17.91
C ASP A 114 -17.78 27.03 -19.05
N GLY A 115 -18.60 26.02 -18.77
CA GLY A 115 -19.09 25.02 -19.72
C GLY A 115 -18.18 23.84 -19.95
N ARG A 116 -17.00 23.77 -19.34
CA ARG A 116 -16.14 22.58 -19.41
C ARG A 116 -16.73 21.44 -18.57
N LYS A 117 -16.49 20.19 -19.02
CA LYS A 117 -16.81 19.02 -18.18
C LYS A 117 -15.85 18.94 -16.98
N ASN A 118 -16.39 18.70 -15.81
CA ASN A 118 -15.69 18.46 -14.57
C ASN A 118 -15.30 16.96 -14.45
N LEU A 119 -14.44 16.53 -15.38
CA LEU A 119 -13.95 15.15 -15.44
C LEU A 119 -12.43 15.13 -15.28
N GLU A 120 -11.94 14.28 -14.39
CA GLU A 120 -10.50 14.04 -14.15
C GLU A 120 -9.68 15.32 -13.82
N LEU A 121 -10.32 16.34 -13.26
CA LEU A 121 -9.67 17.58 -12.79
C LEU A 121 -9.13 17.37 -11.36
N TRP A 122 -8.21 16.44 -11.23
CA TRP A 122 -7.75 15.83 -9.96
C TRP A 122 -7.20 16.80 -8.93
N ASP A 123 -6.66 17.94 -9.35
CA ASP A 123 -6.02 18.93 -8.48
C ASP A 123 -6.86 20.21 -8.40
N ASP A 124 -7.34 20.72 -9.53
CA ASP A 124 -8.05 22.00 -9.61
C ASP A 124 -9.46 21.89 -8.99
N GLU A 125 -10.16 20.77 -9.26
CA GLU A 125 -11.54 20.53 -8.82
C GLU A 125 -11.64 19.26 -7.93
N ARG A 126 -10.64 19.05 -7.09
CA ARG A 126 -10.44 17.78 -6.37
C ARG A 126 -11.64 17.28 -5.55
N LEU A 127 -12.51 18.16 -5.05
CA LEU A 127 -13.69 17.77 -4.24
C LEU A 127 -14.97 17.61 -5.07
N THR A 128 -14.93 17.99 -6.34
CA THR A 128 -16.13 18.01 -7.18
C THR A 128 -15.98 17.24 -8.49
N THR A 129 -14.74 16.96 -8.91
CA THR A 129 -14.49 16.30 -10.20
C THR A 129 -15.02 14.87 -10.24
N TRP A 130 -15.65 14.50 -11.35
CA TRP A 130 -16.07 13.11 -11.59
C TRP A 130 -14.90 12.30 -12.14
N PHE A 131 -14.87 11.01 -11.81
CA PHE A 131 -13.85 10.10 -12.30
C PHE A 131 -14.21 9.55 -13.69
N ASP A 132 -15.51 9.39 -13.95
CA ASP A 132 -16.09 9.12 -15.27
C ASP A 132 -17.58 9.50 -15.24
N GLU A 133 -18.21 9.61 -16.41
CA GLU A 133 -19.63 10.02 -16.52
C GLU A 133 -20.61 9.03 -15.87
N HIS A 134 -20.23 7.76 -15.75
CA HIS A 134 -21.07 6.74 -15.11
C HIS A 134 -20.86 6.59 -13.60
N ILE A 135 -19.92 7.33 -13.01
CA ILE A 135 -19.60 7.31 -11.57
C ILE A 135 -19.54 8.75 -11.00
N PRO A 136 -20.69 9.43 -10.94
CA PRO A 136 -20.80 10.79 -10.44
C PRO A 136 -20.31 10.93 -9.01
N THR A 137 -19.51 11.97 -8.78
CA THR A 137 -18.98 12.32 -7.46
C THR A 137 -20.10 12.87 -6.57
N LEU A 138 -20.18 12.38 -5.33
CA LEU A 138 -21.14 12.83 -4.32
C LEU A 138 -20.71 14.19 -3.74
N ASP A 139 -21.66 15.09 -3.51
CA ASP A 139 -21.44 16.36 -2.82
C ASP A 139 -21.35 16.15 -1.30
N LEU A 140 -20.23 15.58 -0.86
CA LEU A 140 -19.99 15.21 0.54
C LEU A 140 -19.72 16.44 1.45
N GLU A 141 -19.63 17.65 0.91
CA GLU A 141 -19.59 18.87 1.72
C GLU A 141 -20.96 19.15 2.36
N ARG A 142 -22.04 18.67 1.74
CA ARG A 142 -23.41 18.80 2.25
C ARG A 142 -23.69 17.81 3.36
N PRO A 143 -24.14 18.26 4.55
CA PRO A 143 -24.42 17.37 5.70
C PRO A 143 -25.47 16.30 5.40
N GLU A 144 -26.49 16.61 4.57
CA GLU A 144 -27.55 15.69 4.16
C GLU A 144 -27.06 14.55 3.25
N VAL A 145 -25.91 14.73 2.59
CA VAL A 145 -25.21 13.69 1.81
C VAL A 145 -24.20 12.96 2.70
N CYS A 146 -23.36 13.71 3.38
CA CYS A 146 -22.28 13.20 4.24
C CYS A 146 -22.82 12.30 5.36
N GLY A 147 -23.94 12.68 6.00
CA GLY A 147 -24.56 11.92 7.08
C GLY A 147 -24.88 10.47 6.70
N PRO A 148 -25.78 10.23 5.73
CA PRO A 148 -26.13 8.88 5.28
C PRO A 148 -24.94 8.09 4.72
N MET A 149 -23.99 8.74 4.01
CA MET A 149 -22.82 8.05 3.45
C MET A 149 -21.86 7.57 4.53
N THR A 150 -21.68 8.34 5.61
CA THR A 150 -20.91 7.86 6.78
C THR A 150 -21.65 6.76 7.54
N ASP A 151 -22.98 6.75 7.59
CA ASP A 151 -23.76 5.66 8.16
C ASP A 151 -23.65 4.37 7.34
N SER A 152 -23.57 4.49 6.00
CA SER A 152 -23.30 3.36 5.12
C SER A 152 -21.91 2.73 5.36
N ALA A 153 -20.88 3.52 5.66
CA ALA A 153 -19.58 2.99 6.08
C ALA A 153 -19.68 2.25 7.43
N LEU A 154 -20.36 2.85 8.40
CA LEU A 154 -20.55 2.24 9.73
C LEU A 154 -21.32 0.92 9.68
N TYR A 155 -22.20 0.73 8.70
CA TYR A 155 -22.94 -0.52 8.51
C TYR A 155 -21.96 -1.71 8.40
N TRP A 156 -20.90 -1.59 7.62
CA TRP A 156 -19.93 -2.67 7.40
C TRP A 156 -19.20 -3.07 8.68
N VAL A 157 -18.84 -2.11 9.52
CA VAL A 157 -18.24 -2.39 10.84
C VAL A 157 -19.24 -3.06 11.77
N ALA A 158 -20.49 -2.57 11.79
CA ALA A 158 -21.52 -3.06 12.69
C ALA A 158 -22.01 -4.48 12.32
N GLU A 159 -22.14 -4.75 11.02
CA GLU A 159 -22.69 -6.00 10.51
C GLU A 159 -21.63 -7.11 10.48
N TYR A 160 -20.42 -6.82 10.01
CA TYR A 160 -19.43 -7.86 9.71
C TYR A 160 -18.26 -7.92 10.70
N ASP A 161 -18.23 -7.09 11.71
CA ASP A 161 -17.13 -7.01 12.68
C ASP A 161 -15.77 -6.64 12.06
N LEU A 162 -15.77 -5.78 11.02
CA LEU A 162 -14.56 -5.29 10.37
C LEU A 162 -13.65 -4.52 11.32
N ASP A 163 -12.34 -4.60 11.15
CA ASP A 163 -11.33 -3.93 11.96
C ASP A 163 -10.97 -2.54 11.44
N GLY A 164 -11.54 -2.13 10.31
CA GLY A 164 -11.34 -0.80 9.76
C GLY A 164 -11.50 -0.73 8.26
N PHE A 165 -10.88 0.30 7.67
CA PHE A 165 -11.03 0.61 6.26
C PHE A 165 -9.71 1.01 5.60
N ARG A 166 -9.57 0.64 4.33
CA ARG A 166 -8.82 1.41 3.36
C ARG A 166 -9.80 2.30 2.59
N HIS A 167 -9.62 3.59 2.65
CA HIS A 167 -10.48 4.54 1.98
C HIS A 167 -9.95 4.89 0.59
N ASP A 168 -10.75 4.56 -0.42
CA ASP A 168 -10.49 4.91 -1.80
C ASP A 168 -10.58 6.42 -2.03
N ALA A 169 -9.77 6.94 -2.95
CA ALA A 169 -9.84 8.31 -3.43
C ALA A 169 -9.94 9.39 -2.32
N CYS A 170 -9.26 9.19 -1.20
CA CYS A 170 -9.36 10.03 -0.01
C CYS A 170 -9.09 11.51 -0.30
N LYS A 171 -8.20 11.81 -1.25
CA LYS A 171 -7.90 13.16 -1.76
C LYS A 171 -9.16 13.92 -2.21
N HIS A 172 -10.14 13.21 -2.75
CA HIS A 172 -11.35 13.76 -3.37
C HIS A 172 -12.53 13.89 -2.40
N ILE A 173 -12.32 13.55 -1.13
CA ILE A 173 -13.33 13.55 -0.08
C ILE A 173 -13.01 14.66 0.91
N PRO A 174 -13.99 15.52 1.26
CA PRO A 174 -13.76 16.66 2.15
C PRO A 174 -13.51 16.24 3.59
N GLU A 175 -12.78 17.07 4.34
CA GLU A 175 -12.38 16.78 5.73
C GLU A 175 -13.57 16.58 6.68
N ASN A 176 -14.72 17.24 6.45
CA ASN A 176 -15.92 17.07 7.27
C ASN A 176 -16.44 15.63 7.23
N TYR A 177 -16.31 14.91 6.11
CA TYR A 177 -16.66 13.49 5.99
C TYR A 177 -15.80 12.64 6.95
N TRP A 178 -14.48 12.82 6.92
CA TRP A 178 -13.55 12.05 7.76
C TRP A 178 -13.79 12.32 9.25
N ARG A 179 -13.99 13.59 9.61
CA ARG A 179 -14.31 13.95 11.00
C ARG A 179 -15.64 13.37 11.45
N MET A 180 -16.65 13.37 10.58
CA MET A 180 -17.96 12.78 10.90
C MET A 180 -17.85 11.27 11.05
N LEU A 181 -17.19 10.57 10.10
CA LEU A 181 -17.01 9.13 10.14
C LEU A 181 -16.25 8.70 11.38
N THR A 182 -15.07 9.27 11.62
CA THR A 182 -14.23 8.93 12.81
C THR A 182 -14.95 9.21 14.11
N ARG A 183 -15.66 10.33 14.21
CA ARG A 183 -16.49 10.61 15.40
C ARG A 183 -17.57 9.55 15.60
N LYS A 184 -18.32 9.19 14.56
CA LYS A 184 -19.37 8.17 14.62
C LYS A 184 -18.79 6.81 15.00
N MET A 185 -17.66 6.42 14.42
CA MET A 185 -16.96 5.17 14.75
C MET A 185 -16.61 5.11 16.23
N LYS A 186 -15.95 6.13 16.76
CA LYS A 186 -15.58 6.21 18.20
C LYS A 186 -16.79 6.26 19.13
N GLN A 187 -17.89 6.86 18.73
CA GLN A 187 -19.11 6.90 19.52
C GLN A 187 -19.85 5.56 19.54
N ARG A 188 -19.88 4.85 18.41
CA ARG A 188 -20.62 3.60 18.28
C ARG A 188 -19.83 2.39 18.75
N PHE A 189 -18.49 2.44 18.64
CA PHE A 189 -17.57 1.34 18.96
C PHE A 189 -16.44 1.83 19.87
N PRO A 190 -16.75 2.34 21.09
CA PRO A 190 -15.76 2.99 21.95
C PRO A 190 -14.66 2.04 22.43
N ASP A 191 -14.93 0.73 22.49
CA ASP A 191 -14.03 -0.30 23.00
C ASP A 191 -13.27 -1.03 21.86
N ARG A 192 -13.33 -0.52 20.62
CA ARG A 192 -12.66 -1.12 19.46
C ARG A 192 -11.61 -0.19 18.87
N ASP A 193 -10.45 -0.76 18.57
CA ASP A 193 -9.38 -0.09 17.84
C ASP A 193 -9.58 -0.27 16.33
N LEU A 194 -10.49 0.53 15.77
CA LEU A 194 -10.77 0.53 14.33
C LEU A 194 -9.76 1.40 13.61
N TRP A 195 -9.01 0.80 12.69
CA TRP A 195 -7.94 1.48 11.96
C TRP A 195 -8.35 1.90 10.56
N GLN A 196 -7.96 3.10 10.16
CA GLN A 196 -8.34 3.71 8.89
C GLN A 196 -7.08 4.18 8.12
N ILE A 197 -6.90 3.71 6.89
CA ILE A 197 -5.86 4.18 6.00
C ILE A 197 -6.47 4.72 4.70
N GLY A 198 -5.99 5.87 4.23
CA GLY A 198 -6.52 6.53 3.03
C GLY A 198 -5.56 6.50 1.85
N GLU A 199 -6.12 6.72 0.67
CA GLU A 199 -5.39 6.90 -0.56
C GLU A 199 -5.39 8.37 -0.99
N THR A 200 -4.22 9.01 -0.92
CA THR A 200 -4.03 10.39 -1.36
C THR A 200 -2.72 10.53 -2.13
N TYR A 201 -2.83 11.01 -3.37
CA TYR A 201 -1.68 11.48 -4.15
C TYR A 201 -1.54 12.99 -3.97
N GLY A 202 -0.38 13.47 -3.55
CA GLY A 202 -0.17 14.89 -3.34
C GLY A 202 1.09 15.22 -2.55
N SER A 203 1.20 16.49 -2.14
CA SER A 203 2.31 16.92 -1.28
C SER A 203 2.21 16.30 0.12
N PRO A 204 3.33 16.22 0.86
CA PRO A 204 3.31 15.75 2.24
C PRO A 204 2.35 16.53 3.14
N GLU A 205 2.16 17.84 2.88
CA GLU A 205 1.24 18.70 3.63
C GLU A 205 -0.23 18.31 3.38
N LEU A 206 -0.59 18.03 2.12
CA LEU A 206 -1.93 17.58 1.78
C LEU A 206 -2.20 16.21 2.40
N ILE A 207 -1.30 15.24 2.23
CA ILE A 207 -1.41 13.90 2.82
C ILE A 207 -1.51 14.00 4.34
N GLY A 208 -0.65 14.80 4.98
CA GLY A 208 -0.64 15.04 6.42
C GLY A 208 -1.92 15.70 6.95
N SER A 209 -2.64 16.46 6.11
CA SER A 209 -3.90 17.08 6.55
C SER A 209 -4.99 16.06 6.90
N TYR A 210 -4.96 14.87 6.29
CA TYR A 210 -5.93 13.81 6.53
C TYR A 210 -5.63 12.92 7.75
N VAL A 211 -4.42 13.02 8.33
CA VAL A 211 -4.02 12.23 9.52
C VAL A 211 -3.96 13.06 10.79
N ARG A 212 -4.62 14.21 10.81
CA ARG A 212 -4.75 15.07 11.99
C ARG A 212 -5.78 14.52 12.97
N SER A 213 -5.79 15.08 14.19
CA SER A 213 -6.74 14.69 15.23
C SER A 213 -8.20 14.70 14.74
N GLY A 214 -8.89 13.59 14.96
CA GLY A 214 -10.29 13.40 14.55
C GLY A 214 -10.50 13.06 13.08
N MET A 215 -9.40 12.89 12.32
CA MET A 215 -9.38 12.41 10.95
C MET A 215 -9.09 10.89 10.92
N ILE A 216 -8.61 10.36 9.81
CA ILE A 216 -8.18 8.97 9.69
C ILE A 216 -6.78 8.75 10.31
N ASP A 217 -6.38 7.50 10.51
CA ASP A 217 -5.18 7.15 11.26
C ASP A 217 -3.91 7.20 10.41
N ALA A 218 -4.02 6.89 9.11
CA ALA A 218 -2.89 6.78 8.19
C ALA A 218 -3.26 7.11 6.74
N GLN A 219 -2.22 7.31 5.94
CA GLN A 219 -2.27 7.39 4.48
C GLN A 219 -1.18 6.51 3.88
N PHE A 220 -1.31 6.09 2.63
CA PHE A 220 -0.18 5.51 1.92
C PHE A 220 0.85 6.58 1.57
N ASP A 221 2.14 6.30 1.80
CA ASP A 221 3.22 7.20 1.42
C ASP A 221 3.63 6.99 -0.05
N PHE A 222 2.83 7.55 -0.95
CA PHE A 222 3.11 7.47 -2.38
C PHE A 222 4.37 8.25 -2.79
N ASN A 223 4.81 9.24 -2.00
CA ASN A 223 6.03 9.98 -2.30
C ASN A 223 7.26 9.10 -2.14
N VAL A 224 7.33 8.31 -1.06
CA VAL A 224 8.38 7.29 -0.87
C VAL A 224 8.29 6.23 -1.97
N TYR A 225 7.09 5.71 -2.26
CA TYR A 225 6.89 4.68 -3.28
C TYR A 225 7.35 5.12 -4.68
N HIS A 226 6.91 6.29 -5.17
CA HIS A 226 7.28 6.79 -6.50
C HIS A 226 8.78 7.09 -6.60
N THR A 227 9.36 7.64 -5.52
CA THR A 227 10.82 7.88 -5.49
C THR A 227 11.59 6.57 -5.49
N ALA A 228 11.14 5.55 -4.76
CA ALA A 228 11.72 4.21 -4.80
C ALA A 228 11.65 3.60 -6.21
N LEU A 229 10.51 3.73 -6.91
CA LEU A 229 10.39 3.31 -8.31
C LEU A 229 11.45 3.98 -9.18
N ASP A 230 11.61 5.30 -9.09
CA ASP A 230 12.60 6.04 -9.88
C ASP A 230 14.04 5.58 -9.59
N VAL A 231 14.37 5.33 -8.32
CA VAL A 231 15.68 4.80 -7.92
C VAL A 231 15.90 3.41 -8.51
N PHE A 232 14.95 2.50 -8.35
CA PHE A 232 15.13 1.10 -8.73
C PHE A 232 14.95 0.82 -10.23
N THR A 233 14.16 1.63 -10.94
CA THR A 233 13.87 1.39 -12.37
C THR A 233 14.58 2.35 -13.32
N ARG A 234 14.90 3.57 -12.87
CA ARG A 234 15.55 4.61 -13.68
C ARG A 234 16.98 4.92 -13.26
N GLY A 235 17.50 4.24 -12.22
CA GLY A 235 18.87 4.44 -11.71
C GLY A 235 19.11 5.82 -11.09
N ARG A 236 18.08 6.46 -10.55
CA ARG A 236 18.26 7.72 -9.82
C ARG A 236 19.03 7.48 -8.52
N SER A 237 19.75 8.50 -8.06
CA SER A 237 20.49 8.45 -6.80
C SER A 237 19.56 8.15 -5.62
N VAL A 238 19.99 7.21 -4.75
CA VAL A 238 19.26 6.86 -3.52
C VAL A 238 19.19 8.03 -2.51
N ARG A 239 19.99 9.10 -2.72
CA ARG A 239 19.89 10.35 -1.94
C ARG A 239 18.49 10.97 -2.03
N HIS A 240 17.84 10.87 -3.20
CA HIS A 240 16.46 11.37 -3.36
C HIS A 240 15.48 10.60 -2.48
N LEU A 241 15.64 9.27 -2.42
CA LEU A 241 14.79 8.43 -1.59
C LEU A 241 14.99 8.69 -0.09
N ALA A 242 16.24 8.84 0.34
CA ALA A 242 16.58 9.21 1.72
C ALA A 242 15.98 10.58 2.09
N ALA A 243 16.09 11.56 1.21
CA ALA A 243 15.52 12.90 1.44
C ALA A 243 14.00 12.88 1.54
N VAL A 244 13.31 12.10 0.69
CA VAL A 244 11.85 11.95 0.75
C VAL A 244 11.43 11.23 2.02
N ALA A 245 12.13 10.19 2.45
CA ALA A 245 11.86 9.51 3.72
C ALA A 245 12.03 10.47 4.92
N GLU A 246 13.04 11.33 4.92
CA GLU A 246 13.20 12.38 5.94
C GLU A 246 12.07 13.42 5.89
N GLN A 247 11.61 13.82 4.71
CA GLN A 247 10.44 14.71 4.55
C GLN A 247 9.16 14.06 5.11
N SER A 248 8.96 12.75 4.88
CA SER A 248 7.84 12.00 5.46
C SER A 248 7.89 12.00 6.99
N LEU A 249 9.07 11.78 7.59
CA LEU A 249 9.23 11.87 9.05
C LEU A 249 8.92 13.28 9.59
N ALA A 250 9.34 14.31 8.87
CA ALA A 250 9.07 15.70 9.24
C ALA A 250 7.57 16.05 9.14
N ALA A 251 6.89 15.51 8.11
CA ALA A 251 5.48 15.81 7.87
C ALA A 251 4.52 14.98 8.75
N TYR A 252 4.83 13.71 9.00
CA TYR A 252 3.92 12.76 9.64
C TYR A 252 4.35 12.38 11.06
N GLY A 253 5.56 12.74 11.46
CA GLY A 253 6.16 12.39 12.75
C GLY A 253 6.99 11.09 12.70
N ALA A 254 7.90 10.92 13.67
CA ALA A 254 8.84 9.79 13.71
C ALA A 254 8.13 8.42 13.94
N HIS A 255 6.96 8.43 14.55
CA HIS A 255 6.20 7.22 14.93
C HIS A 255 4.88 7.10 14.15
N HIS A 256 4.84 7.63 12.93
CA HIS A 256 3.65 7.52 12.08
C HIS A 256 3.35 6.07 11.68
N THR A 257 2.08 5.79 11.35
CA THR A 257 1.60 4.51 10.84
C THR A 257 1.27 4.54 9.34
N MET A 258 1.95 5.44 8.59
CA MET A 258 1.75 5.57 7.15
C MET A 258 2.08 4.25 6.42
N GLY A 259 1.32 3.93 5.38
CA GLY A 259 1.49 2.69 4.63
C GLY A 259 2.64 2.76 3.62
N ASN A 260 3.61 1.87 3.75
CA ASN A 260 4.70 1.68 2.78
C ASN A 260 4.32 0.52 1.84
N ILE A 261 4.17 0.79 0.54
CA ILE A 261 3.70 -0.20 -0.44
C ILE A 261 4.82 -0.70 -1.34
N THR A 262 4.73 -1.97 -1.77
CA THR A 262 5.55 -2.52 -2.87
C THR A 262 4.93 -2.21 -4.23
N GLY A 263 3.63 -2.06 -4.27
CA GLY A 263 2.77 -1.79 -5.40
C GLY A 263 1.31 -1.84 -4.95
N ASN A 264 0.39 -1.63 -5.88
CA ASN A 264 -1.04 -1.82 -5.66
C ASN A 264 -1.76 -2.18 -6.97
N HIS A 265 -3.07 -2.33 -6.90
CA HIS A 265 -3.94 -2.70 -8.02
C HIS A 265 -4.02 -1.63 -9.14
N ASP A 266 -3.48 -0.42 -8.95
CA ASP A 266 -3.48 0.68 -9.95
C ASP A 266 -2.09 0.94 -10.56
N LYS A 267 -1.09 0.15 -10.18
CA LYS A 267 0.30 0.33 -10.63
C LYS A 267 0.82 -0.90 -11.36
N ALA A 268 1.66 -0.67 -12.35
CA ALA A 268 2.41 -1.76 -12.97
C ALA A 268 3.28 -2.47 -11.92
N ARG A 269 3.46 -3.77 -12.08
CA ARG A 269 4.28 -4.57 -11.15
C ARG A 269 5.73 -4.11 -11.17
N LEU A 270 6.28 -3.80 -9.99
CA LEU A 270 7.67 -3.35 -9.85
C LEU A 270 8.64 -4.32 -10.52
N ILE A 271 8.43 -5.62 -10.34
CA ILE A 271 9.34 -6.64 -10.87
C ILE A 271 9.45 -6.58 -12.39
N SER A 272 8.35 -6.28 -13.10
CA SER A 272 8.32 -6.13 -14.56
C SER A 272 9.01 -4.86 -15.04
N LEU A 273 8.87 -3.76 -14.30
CA LEU A 273 9.58 -2.51 -14.54
C LEU A 273 11.09 -2.68 -14.27
N ALA A 274 11.42 -3.23 -13.10
CA ALA A 274 12.79 -3.37 -12.64
C ALA A 274 13.59 -4.42 -13.44
N GLY A 275 12.91 -5.42 -14.00
CA GLY A 275 13.48 -6.42 -14.88
C GLY A 275 13.50 -6.03 -16.35
N GLY A 276 12.90 -4.88 -16.70
CA GLY A 276 12.92 -4.34 -18.07
C GLY A 276 11.91 -4.98 -19.03
N ALA A 277 10.95 -5.77 -18.56
CA ALA A 277 9.81 -6.23 -19.38
C ALA A 277 8.84 -5.09 -19.72
N LEU A 278 8.82 -4.05 -18.87
CA LEU A 278 8.15 -2.78 -19.09
C LEU A 278 9.17 -1.64 -19.06
N SER A 279 9.03 -0.70 -19.99
CA SER A 279 9.76 0.57 -19.92
C SER A 279 9.05 1.50 -18.94
N PRO A 280 9.79 2.24 -18.09
CA PRO A 280 9.16 3.23 -17.21
C PRO A 280 8.39 4.34 -17.94
N ASP A 281 8.63 4.52 -19.25
CA ASP A 281 8.07 5.62 -20.05
C ASP A 281 6.99 5.17 -21.05
N GLU A 282 6.67 3.86 -21.12
CA GLU A 282 5.58 3.38 -21.97
C GLU A 282 4.21 3.46 -21.28
N ASP A 283 3.14 3.40 -22.06
CA ASP A 283 1.79 3.23 -21.53
C ASP A 283 1.61 1.80 -21.01
N HIS A 284 1.68 1.67 -19.68
CA HIS A 284 1.59 0.37 -19.02
C HIS A 284 0.20 -0.27 -19.14
N LYS A 285 -0.88 0.51 -19.30
CA LYS A 285 -2.21 -0.04 -19.57
C LYS A 285 -2.25 -0.65 -20.96
N ALA A 286 -1.83 0.11 -21.98
CA ALA A 286 -1.76 -0.38 -23.34
C ALA A 286 -0.85 -1.62 -23.47
N ALA A 287 0.26 -1.66 -22.74
CA ALA A 287 1.16 -2.81 -22.71
C ALA A 287 0.43 -4.10 -22.27
N GLY A 288 -0.34 -4.04 -21.17
CA GLY A 288 -1.09 -5.19 -20.66
C GLY A 288 -2.22 -5.68 -21.59
N TRP A 289 -2.75 -4.80 -22.45
CA TRP A 289 -3.75 -5.18 -23.46
C TRP A 289 -3.15 -5.78 -24.74
N THR A 290 -1.90 -5.45 -25.03
CA THR A 290 -1.29 -5.76 -26.34
C THR A 290 -0.28 -6.89 -26.30
N ARG A 291 0.26 -7.24 -25.14
CA ARG A 291 1.24 -8.31 -24.96
C ARG A 291 1.19 -8.93 -23.58
N GLU A 292 1.69 -10.15 -23.46
CA GLU A 292 1.96 -10.78 -22.17
C GLU A 292 3.21 -10.14 -21.54
N VAL A 293 3.08 -9.65 -20.31
CA VAL A 293 4.17 -8.99 -19.60
C VAL A 293 4.74 -9.95 -18.56
N GLY A 294 6.03 -10.29 -18.73
CA GLY A 294 6.80 -11.11 -17.79
C GLY A 294 7.69 -10.27 -16.87
N VAL A 295 8.69 -10.92 -16.28
CA VAL A 295 9.69 -10.26 -15.42
C VAL A 295 10.74 -9.52 -16.28
N GLY A 296 11.15 -10.09 -17.41
CA GLY A 296 12.34 -9.65 -18.16
C GLY A 296 13.61 -10.24 -17.55
N ASP A 297 14.57 -9.38 -17.16
CA ASP A 297 15.80 -9.83 -16.53
C ASP A 297 15.57 -10.18 -15.03
N SER A 298 16.34 -11.14 -14.56
CA SER A 298 16.30 -11.61 -13.18
C SER A 298 16.72 -10.58 -12.13
N ILE A 299 17.32 -9.47 -12.53
CA ILE A 299 17.60 -8.32 -11.66
C ILE A 299 16.30 -7.76 -11.04
N GLY A 300 15.14 -7.96 -11.70
CA GLY A 300 13.83 -7.60 -11.18
C GLY A 300 13.55 -8.18 -9.79
N TYR A 301 13.94 -9.44 -9.53
CA TYR A 301 13.81 -10.06 -8.21
C TYR A 301 14.66 -9.38 -7.14
N ARG A 302 15.91 -9.00 -7.46
CA ARG A 302 16.79 -8.30 -6.51
C ARG A 302 16.23 -6.92 -6.16
N LYS A 303 15.74 -6.19 -7.15
CA LYS A 303 15.16 -4.86 -6.93
C LYS A 303 13.81 -4.94 -6.19
N LEU A 304 13.01 -5.99 -6.44
CA LEU A 304 11.82 -6.27 -5.63
C LEU A 304 12.19 -6.55 -4.16
N ALA A 305 13.26 -7.34 -3.95
CA ALA A 305 13.78 -7.60 -2.61
C ALA A 305 14.23 -6.31 -1.89
N LEU A 306 14.85 -5.36 -2.61
CA LEU A 306 15.25 -4.06 -2.06
C LEU A 306 14.06 -3.24 -1.59
N ILE A 307 12.97 -3.12 -2.38
CA ILE A 307 11.79 -2.36 -1.95
C ILE A 307 11.08 -3.04 -0.79
N GLN A 308 11.05 -4.37 -0.76
CA GLN A 308 10.49 -5.11 0.37
C GLN A 308 11.31 -4.91 1.65
N ALA A 309 12.65 -4.95 1.54
CA ALA A 309 13.54 -4.65 2.67
C ALA A 309 13.34 -3.21 3.16
N LEU A 310 13.27 -2.25 2.24
CA LEU A 310 13.00 -0.85 2.55
C LEU A 310 11.67 -0.71 3.32
N ASN A 311 10.57 -1.24 2.77
CA ASN A 311 9.23 -1.12 3.37
C ASN A 311 9.15 -1.80 4.75
N CYS A 312 9.84 -2.93 4.93
CA CYS A 312 9.90 -3.61 6.22
C CYS A 312 10.81 -2.92 7.25
N THR A 313 11.64 -1.97 6.84
CA THR A 313 12.61 -1.32 7.74
C THR A 313 12.37 0.17 7.97
N LEU A 314 11.69 0.85 7.06
CA LEU A 314 11.23 2.23 7.28
C LEU A 314 10.20 2.33 8.41
N PRO A 315 10.06 3.50 9.06
CA PRO A 315 8.88 3.82 9.87
C PRO A 315 7.58 3.65 9.07
N GLY A 316 6.47 3.37 9.74
CA GLY A 316 5.18 3.12 9.09
C GLY A 316 4.80 1.64 9.04
N VAL A 317 3.82 1.28 8.26
CA VAL A 317 3.25 -0.06 8.14
C VAL A 317 3.55 -0.63 6.74
N PRO A 318 4.27 -1.76 6.63
CA PRO A 318 4.51 -2.39 5.34
C PRO A 318 3.23 -3.02 4.80
N CYS A 319 2.90 -2.70 3.55
CA CYS A 319 1.80 -3.28 2.81
C CYS A 319 2.34 -4.01 1.57
N ILE A 320 2.10 -5.31 1.50
CA ILE A 320 2.53 -6.17 0.40
C ILE A 320 1.32 -6.38 -0.52
N TYR A 321 1.44 -5.95 -1.77
CA TYR A 321 0.41 -6.24 -2.77
C TYR A 321 0.47 -7.73 -3.14
N GLN A 322 -0.68 -8.38 -3.21
CA GLN A 322 -0.81 -9.81 -3.51
C GLN A 322 0.00 -10.19 -4.76
N GLY A 323 0.82 -11.23 -4.66
CA GLY A 323 1.74 -11.67 -5.71
C GLY A 323 3.15 -11.09 -5.60
N ASP A 324 3.35 -9.91 -4.97
CA ASP A 324 4.70 -9.34 -4.80
C ASP A 324 5.56 -10.21 -3.86
N GLU A 325 4.94 -11.00 -2.97
CA GLU A 325 5.67 -11.90 -2.07
C GLU A 325 6.44 -13.00 -2.79
N TYR A 326 6.06 -13.35 -4.03
CA TYR A 326 6.82 -14.28 -4.87
C TYR A 326 7.31 -13.67 -6.19
N GLY A 327 6.93 -12.43 -6.49
CA GLY A 327 7.36 -11.74 -7.70
C GLY A 327 6.46 -11.97 -8.90
N GLU A 328 5.13 -11.89 -8.74
CA GLU A 328 4.18 -11.92 -9.85
C GLU A 328 4.43 -10.76 -10.80
N PRO A 329 4.67 -11.01 -12.10
CA PRO A 329 4.84 -9.96 -13.09
C PRO A 329 3.49 -9.41 -13.56
N GLY A 330 3.51 -8.26 -14.23
CA GLY A 330 2.34 -7.68 -14.89
C GLY A 330 2.52 -6.22 -15.26
N ALA A 331 1.76 -5.80 -16.25
CA ALA A 331 1.60 -4.39 -16.62
C ALA A 331 0.64 -3.69 -15.65
N ASN A 332 -0.02 -2.61 -16.07
CA ASN A 332 -1.05 -1.97 -15.25
C ASN A 332 -2.42 -2.63 -15.45
N ASP A 333 -3.44 -2.17 -14.70
CA ASP A 333 -4.81 -2.68 -14.73
C ASP A 333 -5.34 -2.92 -16.15
N PRO A 334 -5.86 -4.13 -16.45
CA PRO A 334 -6.18 -5.24 -15.55
C PRO A 334 -5.05 -6.28 -15.36
N ASP A 335 -3.92 -6.17 -16.05
CA ASP A 335 -2.88 -7.20 -16.10
C ASP A 335 -2.13 -7.36 -14.75
N ASN A 336 -1.99 -6.29 -13.96
CA ASN A 336 -1.43 -6.35 -12.60
C ASN A 336 -2.34 -7.05 -11.58
N ARG A 337 -3.59 -7.34 -11.93
CA ARG A 337 -4.61 -7.99 -11.08
C ARG A 337 -4.79 -9.47 -11.43
N ARG A 338 -3.74 -10.14 -11.89
CA ARG A 338 -3.76 -11.59 -12.17
C ARG A 338 -4.20 -12.37 -10.94
N MET A 339 -4.80 -13.56 -11.20
CA MET A 339 -5.19 -14.46 -10.11
C MET A 339 -3.96 -14.85 -9.29
N MET A 340 -4.05 -14.67 -7.98
CA MET A 340 -2.99 -15.06 -7.06
C MET A 340 -2.72 -16.56 -7.15
N ARG A 341 -1.45 -16.95 -7.25
CA ARG A 341 -1.00 -18.33 -7.21
C ARG A 341 -0.62 -18.73 -5.78
N PHE A 342 -0.88 -19.96 -5.42
CA PHE A 342 -0.60 -20.47 -4.09
C PHE A 342 0.35 -21.68 -4.10
N ASP A 343 0.69 -22.16 -5.28
CA ASP A 343 1.61 -23.28 -5.54
C ASP A 343 2.27 -23.11 -6.93
N GLY A 344 3.07 -24.09 -7.35
CA GLY A 344 3.72 -24.09 -8.66
C GLY A 344 4.80 -23.02 -8.83
N TYR A 345 5.37 -22.52 -7.74
CA TYR A 345 6.42 -21.52 -7.77
C TYR A 345 7.71 -22.08 -8.38
N SER A 346 8.33 -21.30 -9.26
CA SER A 346 9.70 -21.55 -9.70
C SER A 346 10.69 -21.42 -8.52
N PRO A 347 11.92 -21.94 -8.64
CA PRO A 347 12.92 -21.77 -7.58
C PRO A 347 13.20 -20.31 -7.18
N ARG A 348 13.11 -19.37 -8.14
CA ARG A 348 13.30 -17.94 -7.86
C ARG A 348 12.12 -17.33 -7.12
N GLU A 349 10.91 -17.67 -7.53
CA GLU A 349 9.68 -17.23 -6.85
C GLU A 349 9.61 -17.79 -5.42
N GLN A 350 10.02 -19.05 -5.24
CA GLN A 350 10.12 -19.64 -3.91
C GLN A 350 11.16 -18.91 -3.04
N ALA A 351 12.34 -18.61 -3.60
CA ALA A 351 13.36 -17.84 -2.88
C ALA A 351 12.88 -16.42 -2.51
N GLN A 352 12.15 -15.76 -3.42
CA GLN A 352 11.57 -14.45 -3.15
C GLN A 352 10.53 -14.52 -2.02
N ARG A 353 9.68 -15.55 -2.03
CA ARG A 353 8.68 -15.76 -0.99
C ARG A 353 9.32 -16.02 0.38
N GLU A 354 10.38 -16.82 0.43
CA GLU A 354 11.14 -17.06 1.66
C GLU A 354 11.80 -15.77 2.18
N LEU A 355 12.35 -14.95 1.28
CA LEU A 355 12.90 -13.64 1.62
C LEU A 355 11.83 -12.72 2.23
N THR A 356 10.66 -12.61 1.58
CA THR A 356 9.54 -11.83 2.09
C THR A 356 9.14 -12.29 3.49
N ARG A 357 9.03 -13.59 3.69
CA ARG A 357 8.73 -14.19 5.00
C ARG A 357 9.78 -13.81 6.05
N ALA A 358 11.06 -13.88 5.68
CA ALA A 358 12.15 -13.52 6.59
C ALA A 358 12.11 -12.02 6.98
N LEU A 359 11.85 -11.13 6.01
CA LEU A 359 11.72 -9.69 6.26
C LEU A 359 10.54 -9.37 7.18
N VAL A 360 9.37 -9.95 6.91
CA VAL A 360 8.17 -9.77 7.74
C VAL A 360 8.40 -10.32 9.15
N GLY A 361 9.00 -11.52 9.26
CA GLY A 361 9.34 -12.14 10.53
C GLY A 361 10.30 -11.29 11.35
N LEU A 362 11.34 -10.75 10.72
CA LEU A 362 12.31 -9.85 11.37
C LEU A 362 11.63 -8.60 11.91
N ARG A 363 10.78 -7.95 11.09
CA ARG A 363 10.03 -6.76 11.52
C ARG A 363 9.13 -7.05 12.71
N ARG A 364 8.35 -8.13 12.67
CA ARG A 364 7.40 -8.49 13.74
C ARG A 364 8.06 -8.73 15.10
N THR A 365 9.32 -9.12 15.12
CA THR A 365 10.05 -9.46 16.34
C THR A 365 11.04 -8.38 16.78
N SER A 366 11.20 -7.30 16.01
CA SER A 366 12.17 -6.24 16.24
C SER A 366 11.50 -4.96 16.74
N MET A 367 11.65 -4.64 18.02
CA MET A 367 11.14 -3.38 18.59
C MET A 367 11.71 -2.15 17.88
N PRO A 368 13.01 -2.08 17.53
CA PRO A 368 13.53 -0.95 16.74
C PRO A 368 12.84 -0.79 15.38
N LEU A 369 12.52 -1.87 14.66
CA LEU A 369 11.82 -1.78 13.38
C LEU A 369 10.36 -1.36 13.54
N LEU A 370 9.70 -1.75 14.63
CA LEU A 370 8.30 -1.40 14.91
C LEU A 370 8.16 0.05 15.37
N TYR A 371 8.98 0.47 16.34
CA TYR A 371 8.75 1.72 17.09
C TYR A 371 9.95 2.67 17.10
N GLY A 372 11.10 2.26 16.52
CA GLY A 372 12.34 3.02 16.63
C GLY A 372 12.39 4.28 15.78
N ASP A 373 13.15 5.25 16.22
CA ASP A 373 13.56 6.40 15.41
C ASP A 373 14.47 5.96 14.27
N MET A 374 14.48 6.72 13.17
CA MET A 374 15.34 6.49 12.01
C MET A 374 16.43 7.57 11.95
N THR A 375 17.67 7.13 11.71
CA THR A 375 18.82 8.03 11.53
C THR A 375 19.70 7.54 10.39
N THR A 376 19.96 8.37 9.39
CA THR A 376 20.90 8.09 8.29
C THR A 376 22.33 8.10 8.86
N LEU A 377 23.09 7.01 8.64
CA LEU A 377 24.47 6.84 9.08
C LEU A 377 25.49 7.09 7.96
N ALA A 378 25.16 6.66 6.73
CA ALA A 378 25.97 6.91 5.55
C ALA A 378 25.10 6.98 4.31
N LEU A 379 25.45 7.85 3.37
CA LEU A 379 24.67 8.09 2.17
C LEU A 379 25.57 8.48 0.99
N THR A 380 25.55 7.67 -0.06
CA THR A 380 26.16 7.95 -1.36
C THR A 380 25.09 7.99 -2.45
N ASP A 381 25.47 8.02 -3.71
CA ASP A 381 24.51 7.95 -4.81
C ASP A 381 23.84 6.58 -4.95
N GLU A 382 24.52 5.51 -4.54
CA GLU A 382 24.02 4.13 -4.67
C GLU A 382 23.80 3.42 -3.33
N VAL A 383 24.41 3.91 -2.25
CA VAL A 383 24.36 3.26 -0.93
C VAL A 383 23.67 4.15 0.09
N TRP A 384 22.75 3.56 0.83
CA TRP A 384 22.11 4.17 1.99
C TRP A 384 22.21 3.25 3.19
N ILE A 385 22.88 3.72 4.26
CA ILE A 385 22.92 3.05 5.56
C ILE A 385 22.17 3.91 6.57
N PHE A 386 21.20 3.32 7.25
CA PHE A 386 20.47 3.97 8.33
C PHE A 386 20.30 3.04 9.53
N ALA A 387 20.12 3.60 10.70
CA ALA A 387 19.78 2.89 11.91
C ALA A 387 18.30 3.11 12.28
N ARG A 388 17.69 2.09 12.86
CA ARG A 388 16.43 2.17 13.61
C ARG A 388 16.77 1.90 15.07
N ALA A 389 16.39 2.78 15.99
CA ALA A 389 16.75 2.68 17.41
C ALA A 389 15.54 2.83 18.32
N TYR A 390 15.41 1.97 19.32
CA TYR A 390 14.34 2.00 20.33
C TYR A 390 14.83 1.50 21.67
N MET A 391 14.73 2.32 22.73
CA MET A 391 15.07 1.97 24.12
C MET A 391 16.44 1.29 24.29
N GLY A 392 17.43 1.75 23.54
CA GLY A 392 18.80 1.22 23.62
C GLY A 392 19.05 -0.02 22.75
N GLU A 393 18.05 -0.58 22.10
CA GLU A 393 18.20 -1.58 21.04
C GLU A 393 18.27 -0.87 19.68
N PHE A 394 18.98 -1.43 18.69
CA PHE A 394 19.02 -0.88 17.34
C PHE A 394 19.18 -1.94 16.27
N VAL A 395 18.82 -1.56 15.06
CA VAL A 395 18.99 -2.32 13.83
C VAL A 395 19.67 -1.41 12.81
N ILE A 396 20.66 -1.93 12.09
CA ILE A 396 21.31 -1.22 11.00
C ILE A 396 20.84 -1.82 9.68
N VAL A 397 20.37 -0.96 8.80
CA VAL A 397 19.92 -1.33 7.45
C VAL A 397 20.89 -0.73 6.46
N ALA A 398 21.46 -1.56 5.59
CA ALA A 398 22.38 -1.14 4.55
C ALA A 398 21.84 -1.57 3.19
N LEU A 399 21.63 -0.62 2.29
CA LEU A 399 21.10 -0.82 0.95
C LEU A 399 22.12 -0.40 -0.10
N ASN A 400 22.28 -1.22 -1.15
CA ASN A 400 23.01 -0.90 -2.37
C ASN A 400 22.05 -0.96 -3.55
N THR A 401 21.74 0.17 -4.15
CA THR A 401 20.85 0.28 -5.30
C THR A 401 21.60 0.17 -6.63
N GLY A 402 22.95 0.19 -6.60
CA GLY A 402 23.80 0.12 -7.76
C GLY A 402 23.91 -1.28 -8.39
N ASP A 403 24.43 -1.35 -9.60
CA ASP A 403 24.59 -2.56 -10.39
C ASP A 403 25.88 -3.35 -10.09
N ARG A 404 26.68 -2.86 -9.13
CA ARG A 404 27.96 -3.47 -8.71
C ARG A 404 27.98 -3.70 -7.20
N PRO A 405 28.72 -4.72 -6.73
CA PRO A 405 29.00 -4.87 -5.32
C PRO A 405 29.69 -3.63 -4.73
N GLN A 406 29.31 -3.25 -3.53
CA GLN A 406 29.85 -2.08 -2.83
C GLN A 406 30.34 -2.48 -1.43
N GLN A 407 31.46 -1.91 -1.02
CA GLN A 407 31.90 -1.94 0.37
C GLN A 407 31.46 -0.63 1.03
N ALA A 408 30.49 -0.71 1.90
CA ALA A 408 29.86 0.45 2.52
C ALA A 408 30.34 0.61 3.97
N GLU A 409 30.67 1.82 4.37
CA GLU A 409 31.20 2.12 5.72
C GLU A 409 30.32 3.17 6.40
N CYS A 410 30.16 3.02 7.72
CA CYS A 410 29.52 4.04 8.55
C CYS A 410 30.11 4.09 9.95
N ILE A 411 29.94 5.22 10.63
CA ILE A 411 30.19 5.37 12.06
C ILE A 411 28.92 5.01 12.80
N LEU A 412 29.02 4.12 13.77
CA LEU A 412 27.88 3.76 14.60
C LEU A 412 27.57 4.88 15.60
N PRO A 413 26.26 5.07 15.96
CA PRO A 413 25.88 6.01 17.00
C PRO A 413 26.59 5.74 18.31
N ALA A 414 26.84 6.79 19.11
CA ALA A 414 27.53 6.69 20.40
C ALA A 414 26.82 5.79 21.45
N CYS A 415 25.55 5.48 21.22
CA CYS A 415 24.78 4.53 22.04
C CYS A 415 25.10 3.06 21.73
N PHE A 416 25.94 2.78 20.72
CA PHE A 416 26.41 1.43 20.43
C PHE A 416 27.48 1.05 21.46
N ASP A 417 27.18 0.02 22.25
CA ASP A 417 28.15 -0.59 23.16
C ASP A 417 29.09 -1.50 22.34
N GLU A 418 30.40 -1.24 22.36
CA GLU A 418 31.42 -2.03 21.65
C GLU A 418 31.42 -3.53 22.04
N ASN A 419 30.85 -3.87 23.20
CA ASN A 419 30.68 -5.26 23.63
C ASN A 419 29.48 -5.97 23.00
N ARG A 420 28.59 -5.23 22.35
CA ARG A 420 27.42 -5.83 21.64
C ARG A 420 27.84 -6.45 20.31
N LYS A 421 27.47 -7.68 20.09
CA LYS A 421 27.75 -8.40 18.84
C LYS A 421 26.60 -8.17 17.84
N LEU A 422 26.96 -7.87 16.61
CA LEU A 422 26.02 -7.81 15.50
C LEU A 422 25.88 -9.18 14.82
N LYS A 423 24.74 -9.39 14.19
CA LYS A 423 24.41 -10.54 13.33
C LYS A 423 23.88 -10.03 12.00
N ALA A 424 24.43 -10.53 10.90
CA ALA A 424 23.84 -10.37 9.57
C ALA A 424 22.64 -11.32 9.41
N ASN A 425 21.53 -10.82 8.88
CA ASN A 425 20.31 -11.61 8.71
C ASN A 425 20.10 -12.09 7.28
N PHE A 426 20.81 -11.49 6.29
CA PHE A 426 20.64 -11.80 4.87
C PHE A 426 21.95 -12.23 4.19
N GLY A 427 23.00 -12.48 4.98
CA GLY A 427 24.20 -13.19 4.52
C GLY A 427 25.34 -12.32 3.98
N ALA A 428 25.23 -10.99 4.03
CA ALA A 428 26.36 -10.14 3.68
C ALA A 428 27.48 -10.21 4.72
N ALA A 429 28.73 -10.19 4.29
CA ALA A 429 29.86 -10.08 5.18
C ALA A 429 29.94 -8.67 5.77
N PHE A 430 30.33 -8.57 7.04
CA PHE A 430 30.54 -7.31 7.71
C PHE A 430 31.71 -7.42 8.73
N GLY A 431 32.24 -6.29 9.11
CA GLY A 431 33.31 -6.22 10.12
C GLY A 431 33.60 -4.80 10.55
N PHE A 432 34.51 -4.63 11.49
CA PHE A 432 34.93 -3.31 11.96
C PHE A 432 36.35 -2.98 11.43
N ARG A 433 36.52 -1.75 11.00
CA ARG A 433 37.82 -1.19 10.66
C ARG A 433 38.60 -0.89 11.94
N PRO A 434 39.97 -0.74 11.86
CA PRO A 434 40.78 -0.37 13.01
C PRO A 434 40.39 0.97 13.67
N ASP A 435 39.72 1.85 12.93
CA ASP A 435 39.22 3.13 13.42
C ASP A 435 37.78 3.06 13.99
N GLY A 436 37.25 1.85 14.15
CA GLY A 436 35.91 1.58 14.73
C GLY A 436 34.73 1.73 13.74
N ARG A 437 34.97 2.05 12.47
CA ARG A 437 33.90 2.11 11.47
C ARG A 437 33.38 0.71 11.14
N LEU A 438 32.05 0.57 11.09
CA LEU A 438 31.38 -0.60 10.54
C LEU A 438 31.56 -0.61 9.02
N CYS A 439 31.95 -1.76 8.47
CA CYS A 439 32.08 -2.01 7.05
C CYS A 439 31.16 -3.19 6.67
N VAL A 440 30.33 -3.03 5.64
CA VAL A 440 29.39 -4.05 5.13
C VAL A 440 29.65 -4.28 3.64
N GLU A 441 29.75 -5.55 3.24
CA GLU A 441 29.96 -5.94 1.84
C GLU A 441 28.59 -6.21 1.19
N LEU A 442 28.08 -5.24 0.45
CA LEU A 442 26.76 -5.31 -0.17
C LEU A 442 26.85 -5.84 -1.61
N PRO A 443 26.05 -6.84 -1.99
CA PRO A 443 25.96 -7.27 -3.38
C PRO A 443 25.34 -6.18 -4.26
N ALA A 444 25.51 -6.31 -5.57
CA ALA A 444 24.80 -5.46 -6.54
C ALA A 444 23.29 -5.58 -6.36
N ALA A 445 22.58 -4.47 -6.37
CA ALA A 445 21.13 -4.41 -6.11
C ALA A 445 20.77 -5.29 -4.91
N GLY A 446 21.40 -5.03 -3.76
CA GLY A 446 21.26 -5.87 -2.59
C GLY A 446 21.25 -5.10 -1.27
N PHE A 447 21.05 -5.81 -0.18
CA PHE A 447 20.95 -5.21 1.14
C PHE A 447 21.46 -6.16 2.24
N GLU A 448 21.65 -5.60 3.41
CA GLU A 448 21.82 -6.34 4.66
C GLU A 448 21.07 -5.63 5.79
N ILE A 449 20.59 -6.40 6.73
CA ILE A 449 20.00 -5.90 7.98
C ILE A 449 20.76 -6.54 9.13
N LEU A 450 21.50 -5.71 9.88
CA LEU A 450 22.26 -6.14 11.03
C LEU A 450 21.44 -5.92 12.29
N THR A 451 21.33 -6.95 13.11
CA THR A 451 20.65 -6.90 14.41
C THR A 451 21.62 -7.24 15.53
N GLU A 452 21.34 -6.77 16.74
CA GLU A 452 22.09 -7.18 17.92
C GLU A 452 21.82 -8.64 18.25
N THR A 453 22.87 -9.38 18.63
CA THR A 453 22.70 -10.72 19.22
C THR A 453 22.43 -10.56 20.71
N LYS A 454 21.33 -11.13 21.17
CA LYS A 454 21.04 -11.27 22.61
C LYS A 454 21.96 -12.25 23.28
#